data_3adb406691dab87c449efe1a2442ba77
#
_entry.id   3adb406691dab87c449efe1a2442ba77
#
_cell.length_a   1.000
_cell.length_b   1.000
_cell.length_c   1.000
_cell.angle_alpha   90.00
_cell.angle_beta   90.00
_cell.angle_gamma   90.00
#
_symmetry.space_group_name_H-M   'P 1'
#
loop_
_entity.id
_entity.type
_entity.pdbx_description
1 polymer ?
#
loop_
_entity_poly.entity_id
_entity_poly.type
_entity_poly.pdbx_seq_one_letter_code
_entity_poly.pdbx_strand_id
1 'polypeptide(L)'
;MKLDSPLPSFDGVAEWLTEATTAHVAKGRPLLVHFWSMSSDISAANLPQLAELRDRRKREGLRVIAIHLPLRKDERATGGVREAAAELNLTEPCALDNLHVLRDLFMEAKDEVPAYYLFDIEHRLQSSAASRNGLIIIEDALAQMLIDLREHNPFCPGCELFLNKEALFCADCGLPLSLPSSEGPHPYYEKHISAALPTQRLVNPDPLIGQRIEGKYELLSRVGEGGMSHVYRARRVQIGDEVAVKILQTKFATDEAARFRFRREAGAAAMLRHPNIITIYDFAETDNDTIPAFIAMDLINGAPLRELLNSGRFPVERATRLMRGICAGVAAAHRRGIVHRDLKPDNILVVAPDDVSEFEGVRIVDFGFAKLVSDVDAGAKGTVVGTPFYMSPEQCLGEPLDTRSDVYSLGATFYEILSGQRPFTAERVSGIINKHLYEEPPPLSPELEIPRRLTNGIAKAMAKDPNERPQDAADLAMQLQLI
;
A
#
# COMPACT_ATOMS: atom_id res chain seq x y z
N MET A 1 8.90 -14.83 27.68
CA MET A 1 9.65 -13.55 27.98
C MET A 1 8.72 -12.51 28.60
N LYS A 2 9.26 -11.55 29.38
CA LYS A 2 8.48 -10.42 29.95
C LYS A 2 8.60 -9.19 29.04
N LEU A 3 7.57 -8.34 29.01
CA LEU A 3 7.63 -7.05 28.31
C LEU A 3 8.87 -6.25 28.76
N ASP A 4 9.41 -5.44 27.86
CA ASP A 4 10.65 -4.65 28.04
C ASP A 4 11.94 -5.47 28.19
N SER A 5 11.89 -6.81 28.08
CA SER A 5 13.10 -7.63 28.06
C SER A 5 13.92 -7.35 26.79
N PRO A 6 15.26 -7.33 26.87
CA PRO A 6 16.10 -7.19 25.69
C PRO A 6 16.02 -8.42 24.80
N LEU A 7 16.25 -8.23 23.50
CA LEU A 7 16.37 -9.32 22.52
C LEU A 7 17.48 -10.28 22.98
N PRO A 8 17.19 -11.59 23.08
CA PRO A 8 18.22 -12.59 23.36
C PRO A 8 19.24 -12.69 22.21
N SER A 9 20.47 -13.08 22.55
CA SER A 9 21.47 -13.38 21.53
C SER A 9 21.07 -14.61 20.71
N PHE A 10 21.37 -14.58 19.43
CA PHE A 10 21.25 -15.72 18.54
C PHE A 10 22.55 -16.57 18.52
N ASP A 11 23.52 -16.30 19.40
CA ASP A 11 24.78 -17.04 19.54
C ASP A 11 24.53 -18.44 20.09
N GLY A 12 24.22 -19.39 19.49
CA GLY A 12 23.87 -20.74 19.94
C GLY A 12 22.96 -21.45 18.94
N VAL A 13 22.61 -20.76 17.89
CA VAL A 13 21.94 -21.36 16.74
C VAL A 13 22.92 -22.28 16.02
N ALA A 14 22.57 -23.55 15.94
CA ALA A 14 23.44 -24.54 15.33
C ALA A 14 23.58 -24.37 13.81
N GLU A 15 22.54 -23.85 13.17
CA GLU A 15 22.51 -23.71 11.71
C GLU A 15 21.50 -22.63 11.27
N TRP A 16 21.85 -21.88 10.22
CA TRP A 16 20.96 -20.96 9.52
C TRP A 16 20.63 -21.53 8.13
N LEU A 17 19.36 -21.59 7.77
CA LEU A 17 18.94 -21.96 6.39
C LEU A 17 19.26 -20.86 5.39
N THR A 18 19.12 -19.63 5.81
CA THR A 18 19.50 -18.41 5.10
C THR A 18 20.33 -17.57 6.05
N GLU A 19 21.52 -17.12 5.65
CA GLU A 19 22.42 -16.38 6.51
C GLU A 19 21.76 -15.10 7.04
N ALA A 20 21.70 -15.00 8.38
CA ALA A 20 21.36 -13.74 9.02
C ALA A 20 22.58 -12.84 8.97
N THR A 21 22.53 -11.79 8.16
CA THR A 21 23.54 -10.75 8.22
C THR A 21 23.34 -9.90 9.48
N THR A 22 24.40 -9.29 9.99
CA THR A 22 24.33 -8.32 11.11
C THR A 22 23.31 -7.21 10.88
N ALA A 23 22.98 -6.91 9.63
CA ALA A 23 21.93 -5.96 9.26
C ALA A 23 20.50 -6.38 9.68
N HIS A 24 20.23 -7.68 9.85
CA HIS A 24 18.91 -8.17 10.26
C HIS A 24 18.65 -7.98 11.75
N VAL A 25 19.71 -7.93 12.56
CA VAL A 25 19.65 -7.73 14.02
C VAL A 25 20.24 -6.38 14.44
N ALA A 26 20.40 -5.44 13.51
CA ALA A 26 20.87 -4.10 13.86
C ALA A 26 19.76 -3.29 14.54
N LYS A 27 20.10 -2.60 15.63
CA LYS A 27 19.20 -1.65 16.30
C LYS A 27 18.78 -0.52 15.36
N GLY A 28 17.71 0.16 15.69
CA GLY A 28 17.14 1.24 14.90
C GLY A 28 15.99 0.82 13.99
N ARG A 29 15.58 -0.46 14.06
CA ARG A 29 14.45 -1.01 13.29
C ARG A 29 13.59 -1.92 14.14
N PRO A 30 12.26 -1.90 13.98
CA PRO A 30 11.38 -2.91 14.57
C PRO A 30 11.75 -4.31 14.11
N LEU A 31 11.76 -5.27 15.03
CA LEU A 31 12.11 -6.66 14.75
C LEU A 31 10.98 -7.59 15.20
N LEU A 32 10.50 -8.42 14.30
CA LEU A 32 9.58 -9.53 14.58
C LEU A 32 10.33 -10.85 14.53
N VAL A 33 10.37 -11.57 15.65
CA VAL A 33 10.87 -12.94 15.72
C VAL A 33 9.68 -13.88 15.79
N HIS A 34 9.62 -14.87 14.89
CA HIS A 34 8.54 -15.85 14.92
C HIS A 34 9.07 -17.29 14.96
N PHE A 35 8.42 -18.12 15.75
CA PHE A 35 8.66 -19.57 15.81
C PHE A 35 7.61 -20.28 14.98
N TRP A 36 8.06 -21.26 14.19
CA TRP A 36 7.19 -22.08 13.35
C TRP A 36 7.65 -23.54 13.33
N SER A 37 6.76 -24.47 12.92
CA SER A 37 7.09 -25.87 12.76
C SER A 37 6.38 -26.45 11.54
N MET A 38 7.04 -27.39 10.87
CA MET A 38 6.49 -28.09 9.70
C MET A 38 5.24 -28.89 10.03
N SER A 39 5.17 -29.48 11.21
CA SER A 39 4.00 -30.29 11.64
C SER A 39 2.88 -29.50 12.28
N SER A 40 2.98 -28.15 12.30
CA SER A 40 1.94 -27.29 12.83
C SER A 40 1.06 -26.74 11.70
N ASP A 41 -0.16 -27.24 11.58
CA ASP A 41 -1.16 -26.74 10.63
C ASP A 41 -1.44 -25.24 10.84
N ILE A 42 -1.32 -24.76 12.07
CA ILE A 42 -1.51 -23.34 12.40
C ILE A 42 -0.33 -22.52 11.88
N SER A 43 0.90 -23.03 11.98
CA SER A 43 2.07 -22.39 11.35
C SER A 43 1.89 -22.25 9.85
N ALA A 44 1.55 -23.35 9.16
CA ALA A 44 1.31 -23.34 7.72
C ALA A 44 0.20 -22.35 7.30
N ALA A 45 -0.87 -22.23 8.10
CA ALA A 45 -1.97 -21.30 7.83
C ALA A 45 -1.59 -19.82 8.06
N ASN A 46 -0.69 -19.53 9.01
CA ASN A 46 -0.31 -18.16 9.36
C ASN A 46 0.87 -17.61 8.52
N LEU A 47 1.75 -18.47 7.98
CA LEU A 47 2.94 -18.03 7.24
C LEU A 47 2.64 -17.15 6.01
N PRO A 48 1.60 -17.41 5.19
CA PRO A 48 1.24 -16.52 4.10
C PRO A 48 0.85 -15.11 4.57
N GLN A 49 0.13 -15.01 5.70
CA GLN A 49 -0.27 -13.73 6.29
C GLN A 49 0.94 -12.98 6.88
N LEU A 50 1.88 -13.73 7.47
CA LEU A 50 3.14 -13.17 7.95
C LEU A 50 4.00 -12.61 6.80
N ALA A 51 4.09 -13.32 5.69
CA ALA A 51 4.79 -12.85 4.50
C ALA A 51 4.17 -11.56 3.95
N GLU A 52 2.83 -11.47 3.92
CA GLU A 52 2.12 -10.26 3.54
C GLU A 52 2.40 -9.10 4.50
N LEU A 53 2.36 -9.34 5.82
CA LEU A 53 2.69 -8.36 6.85
C LEU A 53 4.12 -7.85 6.68
N ARG A 54 5.10 -8.77 6.53
CA ARG A 54 6.51 -8.46 6.29
C ARG A 54 6.67 -7.54 5.08
N ASP A 55 6.09 -7.90 3.95
CA ASP A 55 6.25 -7.18 2.69
C ASP A 55 5.58 -5.80 2.73
N ARG A 56 4.41 -5.71 3.35
CA ARG A 56 3.67 -4.46 3.58
C ARG A 56 4.43 -3.48 4.48
N ARG A 57 5.05 -3.99 5.58
CA ARG A 57 5.73 -3.17 6.59
C ARG A 57 7.24 -3.04 6.37
N LYS A 58 7.76 -3.62 5.29
CA LYS A 58 9.19 -3.55 4.93
C LYS A 58 9.69 -2.11 4.77
N ARG A 59 8.88 -1.22 4.18
CA ARG A 59 9.21 0.20 4.01
C ARG A 59 9.25 0.95 5.35
N GLU A 60 8.46 0.54 6.32
CA GLU A 60 8.46 1.08 7.68
C GLU A 60 9.62 0.51 8.53
N GLY A 61 10.51 -0.23 7.90
CA GLY A 61 11.73 -0.76 8.51
C GLY A 61 11.57 -2.09 9.24
N LEU A 62 10.37 -2.70 9.25
CA LEU A 62 10.18 -4.00 9.90
C LEU A 62 11.16 -5.04 9.37
N ARG A 63 11.85 -5.70 10.28
CA ARG A 63 12.66 -6.89 10.03
C ARG A 63 11.97 -8.11 10.62
N VAL A 64 12.14 -9.25 9.96
CA VAL A 64 11.56 -10.53 10.41
C VAL A 64 12.65 -11.58 10.48
N ILE A 65 12.64 -12.38 11.53
CA ILE A 65 13.49 -13.56 11.71
C ILE A 65 12.58 -14.74 12.00
N ALA A 66 12.75 -15.81 11.23
CA ALA A 66 12.09 -17.08 11.45
C ALA A 66 12.96 -18.02 12.29
N ILE A 67 12.34 -18.77 13.19
CA ILE A 67 12.99 -19.83 13.96
C ILE A 67 12.17 -21.10 13.77
N HIS A 68 12.76 -22.10 13.12
CA HIS A 68 12.14 -23.41 13.02
C HIS A 68 12.33 -24.18 14.33
N LEU A 69 11.23 -24.60 14.94
CA LEU A 69 11.20 -25.42 16.14
C LEU A 69 10.70 -26.82 15.80
N PRO A 70 11.54 -27.88 15.85
CA PRO A 70 11.10 -29.23 15.54
C PRO A 70 10.21 -29.78 16.66
N LEU A 71 8.97 -30.09 16.35
CA LEU A 71 8.02 -30.77 17.26
C LEU A 71 8.16 -32.30 17.15
N ARG A 72 8.76 -32.81 16.06
CA ARG A 72 9.00 -34.23 15.81
C ARG A 72 10.46 -34.46 15.48
N LYS A 73 10.93 -35.69 15.64
CA LYS A 73 12.34 -36.08 15.40
C LYS A 73 12.73 -35.95 13.90
N ASP A 74 11.83 -36.22 13.00
CA ASP A 74 12.02 -36.14 11.55
C ASP A 74 12.16 -34.69 11.05
N GLU A 75 11.65 -33.69 11.80
CA GLU A 75 11.79 -32.29 11.48
C GLU A 75 13.20 -31.70 11.78
N ARG A 76 14.11 -32.49 12.34
CA ARG A 76 15.49 -32.05 12.61
C ARG A 76 16.40 -32.11 11.40
N ALA A 77 15.94 -32.68 10.30
CA ALA A 77 16.70 -32.79 9.07
C ALA A 77 16.64 -31.48 8.27
N THR A 78 17.77 -30.79 8.16
CA THR A 78 17.90 -29.49 7.46
C THR A 78 17.33 -29.48 6.05
N GLY A 79 17.45 -30.58 5.30
CA GLY A 79 16.93 -30.74 3.94
C GLY A 79 15.42 -30.56 3.89
N GLY A 80 14.67 -31.27 4.74
CA GLY A 80 13.21 -31.19 4.78
C GLY A 80 12.70 -29.82 5.23
N VAL A 81 13.38 -29.19 6.20
CA VAL A 81 13.01 -27.82 6.64
C VAL A 81 13.26 -26.81 5.54
N ARG A 82 14.34 -26.97 4.77
CA ARG A 82 14.65 -26.10 3.62
C ARG A 82 13.60 -26.20 2.52
N GLU A 83 13.14 -27.40 2.20
CA GLU A 83 12.08 -27.62 1.22
C GLU A 83 10.76 -26.99 1.70
N ALA A 84 10.35 -27.26 2.95
CA ALA A 84 9.15 -26.68 3.53
C ALA A 84 9.21 -25.15 3.61
N ALA A 85 10.35 -24.56 3.98
CA ALA A 85 10.55 -23.11 4.00
C ALA A 85 10.39 -22.50 2.59
N ALA A 86 10.90 -23.17 1.55
CA ALA A 86 10.75 -22.74 0.17
C ALA A 86 9.28 -22.84 -0.32
N GLU A 87 8.59 -23.94 -0.02
CA GLU A 87 7.18 -24.13 -0.36
C GLU A 87 6.27 -23.09 0.32
N LEU A 88 6.61 -22.69 1.54
CA LEU A 88 5.88 -21.68 2.33
C LEU A 88 6.34 -20.24 2.07
N ASN A 89 7.23 -20.05 1.08
CA ASN A 89 7.75 -18.72 0.68
C ASN A 89 8.40 -17.92 1.82
N LEU A 90 9.12 -18.61 2.72
CA LEU A 90 9.92 -17.99 3.77
C LEU A 90 11.20 -17.39 3.16
N THR A 91 11.25 -16.08 3.04
CA THR A 91 12.39 -15.34 2.45
C THR A 91 13.25 -14.63 3.49
N GLU A 92 12.77 -14.55 4.73
CA GLU A 92 13.50 -14.02 5.88
C GLU A 92 14.59 -14.99 6.36
N PRO A 93 15.62 -14.51 7.10
CA PRO A 93 16.57 -15.35 7.77
C PRO A 93 15.85 -16.37 8.65
N CYS A 94 16.19 -17.66 8.46
CA CYS A 94 15.56 -18.74 9.19
C CYS A 94 16.63 -19.56 9.94
N ALA A 95 16.50 -19.60 11.28
CA ALA A 95 17.33 -20.39 12.17
C ALA A 95 16.70 -21.74 12.48
N LEU A 96 17.53 -22.76 12.69
CA LEU A 96 17.13 -24.10 13.16
C LEU A 96 17.41 -24.23 14.65
N ASP A 97 16.37 -24.32 15.46
CA ASP A 97 16.51 -24.53 16.91
C ASP A 97 16.36 -26.00 17.30
N ASN A 98 17.20 -26.84 16.74
CA ASN A 98 17.18 -28.29 16.95
C ASN A 98 17.46 -28.73 18.40
N LEU A 99 18.07 -27.88 19.19
CA LEU A 99 18.42 -28.11 20.61
C LEU A 99 17.49 -27.37 21.57
N HIS A 100 16.50 -26.63 21.08
CA HIS A 100 15.56 -25.84 21.86
C HIS A 100 16.21 -24.70 22.68
N VAL A 101 17.38 -24.22 22.27
CA VAL A 101 18.12 -23.16 22.97
C VAL A 101 17.37 -21.83 22.87
N LEU A 102 16.96 -21.45 21.67
CA LEU A 102 16.19 -20.22 21.46
C LEU A 102 14.79 -20.34 22.04
N ARG A 103 14.13 -21.51 21.90
CA ARG A 103 12.86 -21.75 22.54
C ARG A 103 12.91 -21.43 24.03
N ASP A 104 13.91 -21.96 24.75
CA ASP A 104 14.01 -21.79 26.20
C ASP A 104 14.33 -20.35 26.63
N LEU A 105 14.92 -19.54 25.74
CA LEU A 105 15.14 -18.12 25.95
C LEU A 105 13.89 -17.24 25.71
N PHE A 106 13.07 -17.61 24.74
CA PHE A 106 11.90 -16.82 24.32
C PHE A 106 10.60 -17.30 24.97
N MET A 107 10.36 -18.61 24.98
CA MET A 107 9.06 -19.22 25.27
C MET A 107 8.95 -19.71 26.70
N GLU A 108 7.75 -19.62 27.28
CA GLU A 108 7.40 -20.32 28.50
C GLU A 108 6.95 -21.76 28.19
N ALA A 109 6.97 -22.65 29.18
CA ALA A 109 6.64 -24.07 28.96
C ALA A 109 5.21 -24.33 28.42
N LYS A 110 4.30 -23.38 28.54
CA LYS A 110 2.92 -23.43 28.05
C LYS A 110 2.72 -22.83 26.65
N ASP A 111 3.76 -22.20 26.11
CA ASP A 111 3.64 -21.54 24.81
C ASP A 111 3.62 -22.56 23.67
N GLU A 112 2.75 -22.33 22.70
CA GLU A 112 2.52 -23.16 21.53
C GLU A 112 3.11 -22.51 20.27
N VAL A 113 3.43 -23.32 19.25
CA VAL A 113 3.88 -22.85 17.94
C VAL A 113 2.67 -22.75 17.00
N PRO A 114 2.50 -21.65 16.24
CA PRO A 114 3.41 -20.52 16.08
C PRO A 114 3.40 -19.55 17.27
N ALA A 115 4.56 -18.95 17.54
CA ALA A 115 4.73 -17.89 18.54
C ALA A 115 5.44 -16.70 17.90
N TYR A 116 5.11 -15.51 18.34
CA TYR A 116 5.55 -14.24 17.77
C TYR A 116 6.02 -13.30 18.88
N TYR A 117 7.13 -12.60 18.64
CA TYR A 117 7.74 -11.64 19.57
C TYR A 117 8.13 -10.38 18.81
N LEU A 118 7.50 -9.27 19.14
CA LEU A 118 7.73 -7.97 18.51
C LEU A 118 8.63 -7.12 19.41
N PHE A 119 9.75 -6.68 18.84
CA PHE A 119 10.72 -5.81 19.49
C PHE A 119 10.72 -4.42 18.83
N ASP A 120 10.93 -3.38 19.64
CA ASP A 120 11.09 -2.00 19.16
C ASP A 120 12.47 -1.75 18.52
N ILE A 121 12.73 -0.48 18.20
CA ILE A 121 13.99 -0.05 17.57
C ILE A 121 15.22 -0.18 18.49
N GLU A 122 15.03 -0.27 19.82
CA GLU A 122 16.07 -0.54 20.81
C GLU A 122 16.19 -2.03 21.15
N HIS A 123 15.42 -2.86 20.45
CA HIS A 123 15.31 -4.31 20.68
C HIS A 123 14.80 -4.68 22.08
N ARG A 124 13.79 -3.96 22.56
CA ARG A 124 13.04 -4.32 23.75
C ARG A 124 11.69 -4.92 23.37
N LEU A 125 11.29 -5.98 24.05
CA LEU A 125 10.05 -6.70 23.76
C LEU A 125 8.84 -5.80 24.05
N GLN A 126 8.06 -5.52 23.01
CA GLN A 126 6.84 -4.71 23.11
C GLN A 126 5.58 -5.56 23.15
N SER A 127 5.57 -6.69 22.44
CA SER A 127 4.42 -7.60 22.43
C SER A 127 4.87 -9.03 22.15
N SER A 128 4.13 -9.99 22.70
CA SER A 128 4.28 -11.41 22.36
C SER A 128 2.93 -12.08 22.32
N ALA A 129 2.76 -12.99 21.37
CA ALA A 129 1.53 -13.74 21.17
C ALA A 129 1.83 -15.11 20.60
N ALA A 130 0.96 -16.08 20.87
CA ALA A 130 1.06 -17.45 20.32
C ALA A 130 -0.27 -17.89 19.76
N SER A 131 -0.29 -19.04 19.04
CA SER A 131 -1.45 -19.66 18.45
C SER A 131 -2.01 -19.01 17.18
N ARG A 132 -3.21 -19.44 16.75
CA ARG A 132 -3.85 -19.05 15.49
C ARG A 132 -4.03 -17.52 15.35
N ASN A 133 -4.40 -16.85 16.42
CA ASN A 133 -4.68 -15.40 16.41
C ASN A 133 -3.47 -14.56 16.82
N GLY A 134 -2.33 -15.19 17.10
CA GLY A 134 -1.14 -14.50 17.58
C GLY A 134 -0.64 -13.43 16.61
N LEU A 135 -0.70 -13.69 15.30
CA LEU A 135 -0.24 -12.73 14.29
C LEU A 135 -1.10 -11.46 14.26
N ILE A 136 -2.41 -11.56 14.49
CA ILE A 136 -3.33 -10.40 14.54
C ILE A 136 -2.96 -9.49 15.70
N ILE A 137 -2.69 -10.06 16.88
CA ILE A 137 -2.27 -9.31 18.07
C ILE A 137 -0.95 -8.56 17.82
N ILE A 138 -0.02 -9.22 17.14
CA ILE A 138 1.27 -8.62 16.78
C ILE A 138 1.11 -7.51 15.73
N GLU A 139 0.21 -7.68 14.76
CA GLU A 139 -0.06 -6.66 13.75
C GLU A 139 -0.63 -5.38 14.38
N ASP A 140 -1.57 -5.51 15.32
CA ASP A 140 -2.13 -4.38 16.06
C ASP A 140 -1.07 -3.69 16.92
N ALA A 141 -0.24 -4.46 17.64
CA ALA A 141 0.86 -3.92 18.45
C ALA A 141 1.91 -3.23 17.59
N LEU A 142 2.25 -3.77 16.42
CA LEU A 142 3.17 -3.16 15.47
C LEU A 142 2.60 -1.86 14.91
N ALA A 143 1.31 -1.83 14.55
CA ALA A 143 0.67 -0.63 14.05
C ALA A 143 0.73 0.51 15.09
N GLN A 144 0.40 0.21 16.34
CA GLN A 144 0.49 1.19 17.44
C GLN A 144 1.93 1.66 17.66
N MET A 145 2.88 0.74 17.74
CA MET A 145 4.30 1.07 17.89
C MET A 145 4.83 1.97 16.77
N LEU A 146 4.41 1.72 15.53
CA LEU A 146 4.81 2.54 14.38
C LEU A 146 4.21 3.95 14.44
N ILE A 147 2.98 4.11 14.97
CA ILE A 147 2.37 5.43 15.23
C ILE A 147 3.20 6.18 16.28
N ASP A 148 3.49 5.54 17.42
CA ASP A 148 4.26 6.14 18.51
C ASP A 148 5.68 6.51 18.06
N LEU A 149 6.31 5.67 17.24
CA LEU A 149 7.61 5.95 16.65
C LEU A 149 7.55 7.16 15.70
N ARG A 150 6.47 7.30 14.92
CA ARG A 150 6.26 8.43 14.01
C ARG A 150 6.12 9.76 14.75
N GLU A 151 5.50 9.77 15.91
CA GLU A 151 5.34 10.98 16.71
C GLU A 151 6.62 11.43 17.42
N HIS A 152 7.54 10.51 17.73
CA HIS A 152 8.67 10.79 18.60
C HIS A 152 10.05 10.75 17.91
N ASN A 153 10.14 10.24 16.68
CA ASN A 153 11.40 10.10 15.96
C ASN A 153 11.37 10.79 14.60
N PRO A 154 12.44 11.47 14.20
CA PRO A 154 12.56 12.02 12.86
C PRO A 154 12.63 10.91 11.80
N PHE A 155 12.17 11.22 10.59
CA PHE A 155 12.23 10.33 9.43
C PHE A 155 13.26 10.82 8.44
N CYS A 156 13.81 9.88 7.70
CA CYS A 156 14.55 10.22 6.49
C CYS A 156 13.57 10.72 5.41
N PRO A 157 13.73 11.94 4.91
CA PRO A 157 12.87 12.44 3.84
C PRO A 157 13.07 11.73 2.50
N GLY A 158 14.13 10.91 2.37
CA GLY A 158 14.44 10.19 1.14
C GLY A 158 13.93 8.75 1.10
N CYS A 159 13.87 8.05 2.25
CA CYS A 159 13.46 6.64 2.29
C CYS A 159 12.48 6.31 3.43
N GLU A 160 12.03 7.32 4.16
CA GLU A 160 11.05 7.21 5.27
C GLU A 160 11.49 6.30 6.42
N LEU A 161 12.80 5.99 6.50
CA LEU A 161 13.34 5.23 7.61
C LEU A 161 13.34 6.08 8.87
N PHE A 162 13.03 5.47 10.02
CA PHE A 162 13.21 6.09 11.32
C PHE A 162 14.68 6.42 11.57
N LEU A 163 14.93 7.65 11.98
CA LEU A 163 16.27 8.15 12.23
C LEU A 163 16.53 8.23 13.73
N ASN A 164 17.74 7.92 14.14
CA ASN A 164 18.21 8.33 15.45
C ASN A 164 18.27 9.87 15.48
N LYS A 165 17.88 10.49 16.59
CA LYS A 165 17.87 11.96 16.78
C LYS A 165 19.22 12.63 16.53
N GLU A 166 20.30 11.86 16.60
CA GLU A 166 21.68 12.32 16.40
C GLU A 166 22.26 11.88 15.04
N ALA A 167 21.46 11.26 14.17
CA ALA A 167 21.96 10.77 12.90
C ALA A 167 22.26 11.93 11.93
N LEU A 168 23.51 12.03 11.50
CA LEU A 168 23.94 13.00 10.49
C LEU A 168 23.63 12.56 9.06
N PHE A 169 23.42 11.26 8.86
CA PHE A 169 23.10 10.64 7.57
C PHE A 169 22.08 9.52 7.79
N CYS A 170 21.22 9.30 6.82
CA CYS A 170 20.37 8.12 6.82
C CYS A 170 21.20 6.85 6.57
N ALA A 171 21.14 5.90 7.49
CA ALA A 171 21.90 4.65 7.39
C ALA A 171 21.46 3.75 6.23
N ASP A 172 20.27 3.99 5.65
CA ASP A 172 19.70 3.16 4.59
C ASP A 172 19.93 3.76 3.18
N CYS A 173 19.60 5.05 2.98
CA CYS A 173 19.73 5.70 1.67
C CYS A 173 20.92 6.67 1.56
N GLY A 174 21.67 6.86 2.64
CA GLY A 174 22.83 7.74 2.68
C GLY A 174 22.50 9.25 2.62
N LEU A 175 21.19 9.62 2.68
CA LEU A 175 20.80 11.02 2.60
C LEU A 175 21.37 11.81 3.79
N PRO A 176 22.06 12.94 3.57
CA PRO A 176 22.48 13.83 4.65
C PRO A 176 21.26 14.45 5.33
N LEU A 177 21.24 14.44 6.65
CA LEU A 177 20.15 14.98 7.47
C LEU A 177 20.60 16.34 8.00
N SER A 178 20.04 17.41 7.45
CA SER A 178 20.27 18.75 7.98
C SER A 178 19.55 18.90 9.31
N LEU A 179 20.28 19.11 10.38
CA LEU A 179 19.73 19.66 11.61
C LEU A 179 19.18 21.06 11.33
N PRO A 180 18.02 21.45 11.89
CA PRO A 180 17.56 22.84 11.83
C PRO A 180 18.55 23.71 12.62
N SER A 181 19.54 24.29 11.97
CA SER A 181 20.40 25.32 12.56
C SER A 181 19.94 26.68 12.09
N SER A 182 19.80 27.57 13.04
CA SER A 182 19.50 29.00 12.83
C SER A 182 20.66 29.79 12.23
N GLU A 183 21.70 29.15 11.72
CA GLU A 183 22.87 29.76 11.10
C GLU A 183 23.25 28.90 9.87
N GLY A 184 23.49 29.55 8.74
CA GLY A 184 23.67 29.02 7.41
C GLY A 184 24.61 27.80 7.24
N PRO A 185 24.85 27.30 6.02
CA PRO A 185 25.49 26.01 5.79
C PRO A 185 26.86 25.93 6.47
N HIS A 186 27.01 24.88 7.30
CA HIS A 186 28.23 24.64 8.07
C HIS A 186 29.45 24.49 7.13
N PRO A 187 30.60 25.11 7.40
CA PRO A 187 31.80 25.11 6.56
C PRO A 187 32.35 23.72 6.20
N TYR A 188 31.89 22.68 6.89
CA TYR A 188 32.22 21.28 6.62
C TYR A 188 31.71 20.79 5.24
N TYR A 189 30.63 21.41 4.72
CA TYR A 189 30.02 21.02 3.44
C TYR A 189 30.87 21.37 2.22
N GLU A 190 31.55 22.51 2.23
CA GLU A 190 32.35 22.93 1.05
C GLU A 190 33.65 22.13 0.87
N LYS A 191 34.21 21.56 1.95
CA LYS A 191 35.51 20.88 1.92
C LYS A 191 35.46 19.38 1.60
N HIS A 192 34.32 18.73 1.75
CA HIS A 192 34.21 17.28 1.62
C HIS A 192 33.35 16.78 0.45
N ILE A 193 32.59 17.66 -0.22
CA ILE A 193 31.86 17.30 -1.44
C ILE A 193 32.80 17.10 -2.64
N SER A 194 34.00 17.70 -2.61
CA SER A 194 34.99 17.58 -3.70
C SER A 194 35.89 16.36 -3.62
N ALA A 195 35.88 15.61 -2.51
CA ALA A 195 36.91 14.57 -2.29
C ALA A 195 36.35 13.15 -2.01
N ALA A 196 35.06 12.93 -1.98
CA ALA A 196 34.52 11.60 -1.71
C ALA A 196 33.26 11.30 -2.53
N LEU A 197 33.46 10.97 -3.78
CA LEU A 197 32.63 9.99 -4.46
C LEU A 197 33.32 8.61 -4.29
N PRO A 198 33.00 7.81 -3.28
CA PRO A 198 33.34 6.41 -3.35
C PRO A 198 32.34 5.76 -4.31
N THR A 199 32.88 5.42 -5.47
CA THR A 199 32.35 4.37 -6.33
C THR A 199 32.32 3.06 -5.57
N GLN A 200 31.25 2.83 -4.80
CA GLN A 200 30.77 1.48 -4.49
C GLN A 200 29.33 1.58 -3.96
N ARG A 201 28.39 1.59 -4.89
CA ARG A 201 26.99 1.29 -4.66
C ARG A 201 26.88 -0.20 -4.37
N LEU A 202 26.55 -0.56 -3.13
CA LEU A 202 25.91 -1.84 -2.80
C LEU A 202 24.48 -1.55 -2.29
N VAL A 203 23.70 -0.96 -3.18
CA VAL A 203 22.23 -1.06 -3.14
C VAL A 203 21.93 -1.85 -4.40
N ASN A 204 21.10 -2.86 -4.30
CA ASN A 204 20.52 -3.48 -5.50
C ASN A 204 19.58 -2.41 -6.09
N PRO A 205 20.04 -1.52 -6.98
CA PRO A 205 19.20 -0.45 -7.49
C PRO A 205 18.09 -1.12 -8.27
N ASP A 206 16.87 -0.63 -8.14
CA ASP A 206 15.82 -1.01 -9.06
C ASP A 206 16.42 -1.01 -10.47
N PRO A 207 16.50 -2.17 -11.14
CA PRO A 207 17.29 -2.33 -12.36
C PRO A 207 16.78 -1.45 -13.51
N LEU A 208 15.60 -0.88 -13.36
CA LEU A 208 14.99 0.01 -14.35
C LEU A 208 15.43 1.47 -14.18
N ILE A 209 15.92 1.88 -13.00
CA ILE A 209 16.38 3.27 -12.78
C ILE A 209 17.61 3.57 -13.64
N GLY A 210 17.56 4.69 -14.35
CA GLY A 210 18.56 5.13 -15.32
C GLY A 210 18.40 4.53 -16.72
N GLN A 211 17.47 3.57 -16.90
CA GLN A 211 17.13 3.06 -18.23
C GLN A 211 16.31 4.08 -19.02
N ARG A 212 16.44 4.00 -20.35
CA ARG A 212 15.63 4.78 -21.28
C ARG A 212 14.64 3.87 -22.01
N ILE A 213 13.35 4.14 -21.83
CA ILE A 213 12.28 3.44 -22.53
C ILE A 213 12.10 4.07 -23.90
N GLU A 214 12.23 3.27 -24.96
CA GLU A 214 12.11 3.67 -26.37
C GLU A 214 12.93 4.95 -26.74
N GLY A 215 13.99 5.24 -26.00
CA GLY A 215 14.76 6.47 -26.18
C GLY A 215 14.03 7.76 -25.78
N LYS A 216 12.77 7.66 -25.32
CA LYS A 216 11.90 8.79 -24.99
C LYS A 216 11.88 9.17 -23.52
N TYR A 217 11.88 8.18 -22.60
CA TYR A 217 11.68 8.36 -21.16
C TYR A 217 12.83 7.77 -20.37
N GLU A 218 13.56 8.60 -19.62
CA GLU A 218 14.63 8.19 -18.72
C GLU A 218 14.04 8.02 -17.31
N LEU A 219 14.09 6.81 -16.76
CA LEU A 219 13.55 6.49 -15.44
C LEU A 219 14.46 7.03 -14.33
N LEU A 220 13.92 7.88 -13.46
CA LEU A 220 14.70 8.57 -12.41
C LEU A 220 14.56 7.90 -11.04
N SER A 221 13.33 7.59 -10.63
CA SER A 221 13.04 6.96 -9.35
C SER A 221 11.70 6.25 -9.39
N ARG A 222 11.52 5.22 -8.56
CA ARG A 222 10.21 4.59 -8.38
C ARG A 222 9.40 5.40 -7.38
N VAL A 223 8.16 5.78 -7.73
CA VAL A 223 7.26 6.60 -6.93
C VAL A 223 6.01 5.86 -6.46
N GLY A 224 5.72 4.69 -7.04
CA GLY A 224 4.56 3.89 -6.65
C GLY A 224 4.67 2.42 -7.03
N GLU A 225 3.92 1.58 -6.33
CA GLU A 225 3.82 0.15 -6.59
C GLU A 225 2.35 -0.27 -6.53
N GLY A 226 1.89 -0.97 -7.56
CA GLY A 226 0.56 -1.57 -7.64
C GLY A 226 0.63 -3.08 -7.83
N GLY A 227 -0.49 -3.75 -7.74
CA GLY A 227 -0.55 -5.21 -7.85
C GLY A 227 0.02 -5.78 -9.15
N MET A 228 -0.09 -5.05 -10.26
CA MET A 228 0.39 -5.49 -11.57
C MET A 228 1.40 -4.54 -12.23
N SER A 229 1.67 -3.37 -11.65
CA SER A 229 2.53 -2.34 -12.25
C SER A 229 3.34 -1.59 -11.21
N HIS A 230 4.44 -1.00 -11.66
CA HIS A 230 5.22 -0.02 -10.90
C HIS A 230 5.11 1.34 -11.56
N VAL A 231 5.11 2.42 -10.78
CA VAL A 231 5.08 3.78 -11.28
C VAL A 231 6.42 4.45 -11.01
N TYR A 232 7.00 5.04 -12.05
CA TYR A 232 8.29 5.73 -11.99
C TYR A 232 8.12 7.21 -12.31
N ARG A 233 8.87 8.05 -11.63
CA ARG A 233 9.19 9.39 -12.07
C ARG A 233 10.21 9.27 -13.21
N ALA A 234 9.95 9.89 -14.33
CA ALA A 234 10.79 9.81 -15.52
C ALA A 234 10.94 11.20 -16.15
N ARG A 235 12.02 11.38 -16.91
CA ARG A 235 12.27 12.59 -17.71
C ARG A 235 12.01 12.30 -19.17
N ARG A 236 11.25 13.15 -19.84
CA ARG A 236 11.15 13.12 -21.31
C ARG A 236 12.46 13.64 -21.91
N VAL A 237 13.20 12.73 -22.56
CA VAL A 237 14.59 13.02 -23.01
C VAL A 237 14.68 14.22 -23.95
N GLN A 238 13.70 14.39 -24.84
CA GLN A 238 13.70 15.46 -25.85
C GLN A 238 13.20 16.81 -25.32
N ILE A 239 12.30 16.81 -24.34
CA ILE A 239 11.63 18.01 -23.83
C ILE A 239 12.28 18.47 -22.53
N GLY A 240 12.78 17.54 -21.72
CA GLY A 240 13.46 17.79 -20.46
C GLY A 240 12.56 17.88 -19.22
N ASP A 241 11.25 17.84 -19.40
CA ASP A 241 10.27 17.85 -18.32
C ASP A 241 10.05 16.46 -17.71
N GLU A 242 9.36 16.41 -16.59
CA GLU A 242 9.13 15.18 -15.84
C GLU A 242 7.72 14.67 -15.99
N VAL A 243 7.60 13.34 -16.07
CA VAL A 243 6.33 12.60 -16.21
C VAL A 243 6.33 11.41 -15.28
N ALA A 244 5.15 10.85 -15.04
CA ALA A 244 5.02 9.53 -14.45
C ALA A 244 4.98 8.46 -15.55
N VAL A 245 5.69 7.36 -15.34
CA VAL A 245 5.67 6.20 -16.24
C VAL A 245 5.25 4.97 -15.45
N LYS A 246 4.05 4.46 -15.75
CA LYS A 246 3.51 3.23 -15.18
C LYS A 246 3.98 2.06 -16.05
N ILE A 247 4.66 1.07 -15.46
CA ILE A 247 5.25 -0.07 -16.16
C ILE A 247 4.59 -1.35 -15.67
N LEU A 248 4.14 -2.19 -16.59
CA LEU A 248 3.62 -3.53 -16.28
C LEU A 248 4.77 -4.39 -15.72
N GLN A 249 4.51 -5.09 -14.60
CA GLN A 249 5.53 -5.96 -14.01
C GLN A 249 5.87 -7.14 -14.93
N THR A 250 7.13 -7.51 -14.98
CA THR A 250 7.67 -8.60 -15.83
C THR A 250 6.94 -9.93 -15.65
N LYS A 251 6.51 -10.26 -14.42
CA LYS A 251 5.75 -11.48 -14.16
C LYS A 251 4.42 -11.58 -14.92
N PHE A 252 3.92 -10.46 -15.46
CA PHE A 252 2.70 -10.39 -16.28
C PHE A 252 3.00 -10.20 -17.77
N ALA A 253 4.27 -10.27 -18.20
CA ALA A 253 4.67 -10.06 -19.59
C ALA A 253 3.97 -11.02 -20.56
N THR A 254 3.78 -12.27 -20.15
CA THR A 254 3.11 -13.33 -20.94
C THR A 254 1.62 -13.51 -20.61
N ASP A 255 1.09 -12.75 -19.64
CA ASP A 255 -0.32 -12.79 -19.27
C ASP A 255 -1.13 -11.86 -20.20
N GLU A 256 -1.76 -12.46 -21.22
CA GLU A 256 -2.58 -11.71 -22.18
C GLU A 256 -3.73 -10.96 -21.51
N ALA A 257 -4.33 -11.50 -20.45
CA ALA A 257 -5.41 -10.85 -19.74
C ALA A 257 -4.90 -9.61 -18.99
N ALA A 258 -3.72 -9.67 -18.37
CA ALA A 258 -3.09 -8.53 -17.72
C ALA A 258 -2.68 -7.45 -18.74
N ARG A 259 -2.07 -7.83 -19.86
CA ARG A 259 -1.73 -6.91 -20.97
C ARG A 259 -2.97 -6.24 -21.54
N PHE A 260 -4.03 -7.01 -21.80
CA PHE A 260 -5.30 -6.48 -22.30
C PHE A 260 -5.92 -5.46 -21.33
N ARG A 261 -5.90 -5.75 -20.02
CA ARG A 261 -6.36 -4.82 -18.97
C ARG A 261 -5.57 -3.53 -19.00
N PHE A 262 -4.23 -3.64 -19.00
CA PHE A 262 -3.31 -2.51 -18.99
C PHE A 262 -3.49 -1.61 -20.25
N ARG A 263 -3.66 -2.21 -21.42
CA ARG A 263 -3.96 -1.51 -22.68
C ARG A 263 -5.31 -0.78 -22.63
N ARG A 264 -6.33 -1.43 -22.09
CA ARG A 264 -7.68 -0.84 -21.97
C ARG A 264 -7.71 0.35 -21.01
N GLU A 265 -7.00 0.26 -19.90
CA GLU A 265 -6.84 1.37 -18.94
C GLU A 265 -6.23 2.58 -19.65
N ALA A 266 -5.12 2.40 -20.36
CA ALA A 266 -4.49 3.45 -21.13
C ALA A 266 -5.44 4.06 -22.19
N GLY A 267 -6.12 3.20 -22.94
CA GLY A 267 -7.04 3.63 -24.02
C GLY A 267 -8.22 4.46 -23.51
N ALA A 268 -8.80 4.08 -22.38
CA ALA A 268 -9.91 4.82 -21.78
C ALA A 268 -9.49 6.20 -21.27
N ALA A 269 -8.39 6.26 -20.50
CA ALA A 269 -7.90 7.52 -19.99
C ALA A 269 -7.37 8.45 -21.10
N ALA A 270 -6.77 7.91 -22.16
CA ALA A 270 -6.30 8.70 -23.30
C ALA A 270 -7.42 9.44 -24.08
N MET A 271 -8.64 8.90 -24.04
CA MET A 271 -9.83 9.58 -24.65
C MET A 271 -10.34 10.75 -23.79
N LEU A 272 -9.87 10.89 -22.56
CA LEU A 272 -10.38 11.88 -21.60
C LEU A 272 -9.40 13.04 -21.49
N ARG A 273 -9.89 14.25 -21.74
CA ARG A 273 -9.15 15.50 -21.47
C ARG A 273 -9.97 16.36 -20.54
N HIS A 274 -9.59 16.39 -19.29
CA HIS A 274 -10.29 17.15 -18.25
C HIS A 274 -9.33 17.53 -17.11
N PRO A 275 -9.42 18.73 -16.52
CA PRO A 275 -8.52 19.15 -15.46
C PRO A 275 -8.55 18.28 -14.20
N ASN A 276 -9.60 17.49 -13.99
CA ASN A 276 -9.72 16.56 -12.85
C ASN A 276 -9.47 15.10 -13.24
N ILE A 277 -8.90 14.82 -14.40
CA ILE A 277 -8.51 13.48 -14.86
C ILE A 277 -7.04 13.54 -15.22
N ILE A 278 -6.32 12.47 -14.93
CA ILE A 278 -4.91 12.35 -15.34
C ILE A 278 -4.77 12.34 -16.86
N THR A 279 -3.77 13.04 -17.37
CA THR A 279 -3.50 13.08 -18.83
C THR A 279 -2.55 11.93 -19.18
N ILE A 280 -2.92 11.11 -20.14
CA ILE A 280 -2.05 10.11 -20.73
C ILE A 280 -1.35 10.74 -21.95
N TYR A 281 -0.02 10.63 -22.00
CA TYR A 281 0.83 11.15 -23.08
C TYR A 281 1.19 10.09 -24.10
N ASP A 282 1.48 8.87 -23.62
CA ASP A 282 1.96 7.78 -24.47
C ASP A 282 1.59 6.42 -23.86
N PHE A 283 1.44 5.43 -24.71
CA PHE A 283 1.29 4.03 -24.33
C PHE A 283 2.00 3.18 -25.37
N ALA A 284 2.81 2.23 -24.95
CA ALA A 284 3.36 1.23 -25.83
C ALA A 284 3.47 -0.14 -25.14
N GLU A 285 3.33 -1.17 -25.93
CA GLU A 285 3.82 -2.51 -25.64
C GLU A 285 5.18 -2.67 -26.32
N THR A 286 6.11 -3.26 -25.65
CA THR A 286 7.48 -3.41 -26.13
C THR A 286 7.87 -4.87 -26.25
N ASP A 287 8.88 -5.14 -27.05
CA ASP A 287 9.51 -6.47 -27.15
C ASP A 287 10.58 -6.69 -26.05
N ASN A 288 10.65 -5.78 -25.08
CA ASN A 288 11.60 -5.84 -23.99
C ASN A 288 11.01 -6.66 -22.83
N ASP A 289 11.63 -7.79 -22.51
CA ASP A 289 11.18 -8.68 -21.43
C ASP A 289 11.13 -8.00 -20.05
N THR A 290 11.93 -6.95 -19.82
CA THR A 290 11.95 -6.22 -18.54
C THR A 290 10.92 -5.11 -18.45
N ILE A 291 10.44 -4.60 -19.59
CA ILE A 291 9.45 -3.52 -19.70
C ILE A 291 8.41 -3.94 -20.75
N PRO A 292 7.52 -4.88 -20.44
CA PRO A 292 6.60 -5.44 -21.44
C PRO A 292 5.56 -4.46 -21.96
N ALA A 293 5.17 -3.46 -21.15
CA ALA A 293 4.29 -2.37 -21.54
C ALA A 293 4.45 -1.18 -20.59
N PHE A 294 4.21 0.03 -21.08
CA PHE A 294 4.22 1.24 -20.25
C PHE A 294 3.13 2.23 -20.64
N ILE A 295 2.77 3.08 -19.69
CA ILE A 295 1.90 4.26 -19.85
C ILE A 295 2.67 5.47 -19.33
N ALA A 296 2.88 6.49 -20.19
CA ALA A 296 3.43 7.78 -19.76
C ALA A 296 2.28 8.77 -19.52
N MET A 297 2.30 9.45 -18.38
CA MET A 297 1.20 10.30 -17.92
C MET A 297 1.72 11.47 -17.08
N ASP A 298 0.82 12.40 -16.70
CA ASP A 298 1.14 13.51 -15.79
C ASP A 298 1.84 13.00 -14.53
N LEU A 299 2.94 13.66 -14.16
CA LEU A 299 3.52 13.54 -12.82
C LEU A 299 2.80 14.52 -11.89
N ILE A 300 1.97 14.01 -11.00
CA ILE A 300 1.15 14.84 -10.12
C ILE A 300 1.91 15.14 -8.83
N ASN A 301 2.09 16.43 -8.53
CA ASN A 301 2.55 16.89 -7.22
C ASN A 301 1.37 16.89 -6.24
N GLY A 302 1.17 15.80 -5.53
CA GLY A 302 0.04 15.60 -4.64
C GLY A 302 0.12 14.26 -3.91
N ALA A 303 -0.92 13.97 -3.14
CA ALA A 303 -1.04 12.73 -2.37
C ALA A 303 -2.34 11.99 -2.71
N PRO A 304 -2.37 10.65 -2.62
CA PRO A 304 -3.62 9.91 -2.66
C PRO A 304 -4.58 10.40 -1.56
N LEU A 305 -5.86 10.54 -1.91
CA LEU A 305 -6.89 10.92 -0.93
C LEU A 305 -6.93 9.93 0.24
N ARG A 306 -6.57 8.66 0.01
CA ARG A 306 -6.42 7.64 1.03
C ARG A 306 -5.43 8.04 2.13
N GLU A 307 -4.27 8.55 1.75
CA GLU A 307 -3.24 8.98 2.71
C GLU A 307 -3.72 10.16 3.56
N LEU A 308 -4.41 11.11 2.93
CA LEU A 308 -4.94 12.28 3.64
C LEU A 308 -6.07 11.91 4.60
N LEU A 309 -6.89 10.89 4.28
CA LEU A 309 -7.94 10.38 5.14
C LEU A 309 -7.41 9.64 6.38
N ASN A 310 -6.17 9.15 6.36
CA ASN A 310 -5.53 8.57 7.53
C ASN A 310 -5.31 9.61 8.66
N SER A 311 -5.29 10.90 8.32
CA SER A 311 -5.22 12.01 9.29
C SER A 311 -6.58 12.43 9.84
N GLY A 312 -7.65 11.75 9.43
CA GLY A 312 -9.02 11.99 9.87
C GLY A 312 -9.92 12.64 8.81
N ARG A 313 -11.14 13.01 9.23
CA ARG A 313 -12.15 13.64 8.35
C ARG A 313 -11.74 15.03 7.89
N PHE A 314 -12.27 15.46 6.77
CA PHE A 314 -12.04 16.80 6.27
C PHE A 314 -13.12 17.78 6.77
N PRO A 315 -12.76 19.07 6.98
CA PRO A 315 -13.73 20.14 7.14
C PRO A 315 -14.70 20.17 5.95
N VAL A 316 -15.97 20.49 6.20
CA VAL A 316 -17.04 20.42 5.18
C VAL A 316 -16.71 21.25 3.93
N GLU A 317 -16.11 22.43 4.10
CA GLU A 317 -15.73 23.31 2.98
C GLU A 317 -14.65 22.66 2.10
N ARG A 318 -13.62 22.08 2.72
CA ARG A 318 -12.57 21.35 1.99
C ARG A 318 -13.15 20.13 1.29
N ALA A 319 -13.95 19.32 2.01
CA ALA A 319 -14.64 18.16 1.46
C ALA A 319 -15.48 18.54 0.24
N THR A 320 -16.29 19.61 0.34
CA THR A 320 -17.17 20.08 -0.74
C THR A 320 -16.38 20.50 -1.98
N ARG A 321 -15.22 21.18 -1.82
CA ARG A 321 -14.35 21.53 -2.96
C ARG A 321 -13.81 20.32 -3.66
N LEU A 322 -13.28 19.35 -2.91
CA LEU A 322 -12.74 18.11 -3.49
C LEU A 322 -13.84 17.29 -4.17
N MET A 323 -15.00 17.11 -3.51
CA MET A 323 -16.16 16.42 -4.08
C MET A 323 -16.61 17.03 -5.41
N ARG A 324 -16.61 18.37 -5.52
CA ARG A 324 -16.91 19.09 -6.77
C ARG A 324 -15.96 18.67 -7.90
N GLY A 325 -14.65 18.72 -7.65
CA GLY A 325 -13.63 18.33 -8.62
C GLY A 325 -13.74 16.86 -9.02
N ILE A 326 -14.00 15.98 -8.05
CA ILE A 326 -14.19 14.53 -8.30
C ILE A 326 -15.42 14.31 -9.20
N CYS A 327 -16.57 14.89 -8.85
CA CYS A 327 -17.78 14.78 -9.66
C CYS A 327 -17.57 15.34 -11.07
N ALA A 328 -16.88 16.48 -11.23
CA ALA A 328 -16.62 17.07 -12.52
C ALA A 328 -15.79 16.14 -13.42
N GLY A 329 -14.75 15.51 -12.87
CA GLY A 329 -13.93 14.53 -13.60
C GLY A 329 -14.71 13.29 -14.00
N VAL A 330 -15.43 12.66 -13.05
CA VAL A 330 -16.24 11.46 -13.36
C VAL A 330 -17.36 11.77 -14.35
N ALA A 331 -18.04 12.91 -14.21
CA ALA A 331 -19.06 13.35 -15.15
C ALA A 331 -18.50 13.54 -16.58
N ALA A 332 -17.26 14.01 -16.71
CA ALA A 332 -16.61 14.11 -18.03
C ALA A 332 -16.38 12.74 -18.68
N ALA A 333 -16.08 11.72 -17.89
CA ALA A 333 -15.97 10.33 -18.36
C ALA A 333 -17.35 9.77 -18.72
N HIS A 334 -18.36 9.96 -17.86
CA HIS A 334 -19.74 9.49 -18.10
C HIS A 334 -20.34 10.04 -19.39
N ARG A 335 -20.13 11.34 -19.69
CA ARG A 335 -20.57 11.94 -20.96
C ARG A 335 -19.97 11.28 -22.22
N ARG A 336 -18.86 10.55 -22.06
CA ARG A 336 -18.22 9.76 -23.14
C ARG A 336 -18.54 8.27 -23.08
N GLY A 337 -19.50 7.88 -22.23
CA GLY A 337 -19.89 6.48 -22.06
C GLY A 337 -18.83 5.65 -21.32
N ILE A 338 -17.88 6.32 -20.60
CA ILE A 338 -16.83 5.63 -19.86
C ILE A 338 -17.22 5.58 -18.39
N VAL A 339 -17.34 4.37 -17.86
CA VAL A 339 -17.57 4.08 -16.42
C VAL A 339 -16.24 3.71 -15.78
N HIS A 340 -15.93 4.31 -14.63
CA HIS A 340 -14.63 4.13 -13.95
C HIS A 340 -14.47 2.75 -13.30
N ARG A 341 -15.51 2.27 -12.59
CA ARG A 341 -15.64 0.93 -12.00
C ARG A 341 -14.74 0.62 -10.79
N ASP A 342 -13.79 1.47 -10.45
CA ASP A 342 -12.91 1.33 -9.27
C ASP A 342 -12.69 2.67 -8.59
N LEU A 343 -13.77 3.46 -8.42
CA LEU A 343 -13.70 4.73 -7.69
C LEU A 343 -13.52 4.46 -6.20
N LYS A 344 -12.42 4.97 -5.67
CA LYS A 344 -12.03 4.88 -4.27
C LYS A 344 -11.00 5.95 -3.94
N PRO A 345 -10.76 6.28 -2.67
CA PRO A 345 -9.77 7.28 -2.27
C PRO A 345 -8.35 7.02 -2.79
N ASP A 346 -7.98 5.77 -3.03
CA ASP A 346 -6.67 5.38 -3.56
C ASP A 346 -6.46 5.86 -5.02
N ASN A 347 -7.55 5.96 -5.79
CA ASN A 347 -7.54 6.37 -7.19
C ASN A 347 -7.88 7.85 -7.41
N ILE A 348 -7.82 8.64 -6.35
CA ILE A 348 -8.05 10.09 -6.36
C ILE A 348 -6.81 10.76 -5.77
N LEU A 349 -6.06 11.51 -6.58
CA LEU A 349 -4.93 12.30 -6.12
C LEU A 349 -5.40 13.71 -5.79
N VAL A 350 -5.07 14.18 -4.59
CA VAL A 350 -5.27 15.58 -4.18
C VAL A 350 -4.00 16.33 -4.53
N VAL A 351 -4.15 17.32 -5.39
CA VAL A 351 -3.05 18.14 -5.92
C VAL A 351 -2.83 19.32 -5.00
N ALA A 352 -1.58 19.58 -4.63
CA ALA A 352 -1.23 20.74 -3.84
C ALA A 352 -1.57 22.05 -4.58
N PRO A 353 -1.89 23.13 -3.87
CA PRO A 353 -2.00 24.46 -4.45
C PRO A 353 -0.73 24.83 -5.21
N ASP A 354 -0.86 25.57 -6.29
CA ASP A 354 0.23 26.07 -7.11
C ASP A 354 0.08 27.58 -7.38
N ASP A 355 0.98 28.16 -8.17
CA ASP A 355 0.95 29.61 -8.51
C ASP A 355 -0.30 30.01 -9.32
N VAL A 356 -1.04 29.06 -9.87
CA VAL A 356 -2.24 29.28 -10.67
C VAL A 356 -3.53 29.08 -9.85
N SER A 357 -3.48 28.21 -8.83
CA SER A 357 -4.63 27.86 -7.99
C SER A 357 -4.27 27.95 -6.51
N GLU A 358 -4.97 28.82 -5.80
CA GLU A 358 -4.86 28.96 -4.34
C GLU A 358 -5.41 27.74 -3.57
N PHE A 359 -6.17 26.88 -4.25
CA PHE A 359 -6.85 25.75 -3.64
C PHE A 359 -6.36 24.41 -4.18
N GLU A 360 -6.43 23.40 -3.32
CA GLU A 360 -6.19 22.01 -3.72
C GLU A 360 -7.11 21.60 -4.88
N GLY A 361 -6.51 20.95 -5.86
CA GLY A 361 -7.21 20.29 -6.97
C GLY A 361 -7.35 18.80 -6.76
N VAL A 362 -7.99 18.11 -7.71
CA VAL A 362 -8.03 16.64 -7.76
C VAL A 362 -7.67 16.14 -9.14
N ARG A 363 -7.06 14.94 -9.18
CA ARG A 363 -6.85 14.16 -10.41
C ARG A 363 -7.33 12.73 -10.16
N ILE A 364 -8.22 12.27 -11.02
CA ILE A 364 -8.72 10.88 -11.01
C ILE A 364 -7.75 10.06 -11.86
N VAL A 365 -7.30 8.94 -11.33
CA VAL A 365 -6.35 8.02 -11.95
C VAL A 365 -6.97 6.63 -12.08
N ASP A 366 -6.32 5.74 -12.84
CA ASP A 366 -6.61 4.30 -12.91
C ASP A 366 -8.08 3.97 -13.24
N PHE A 367 -8.53 4.34 -14.45
CA PHE A 367 -9.86 3.96 -14.94
C PHE A 367 -9.99 2.44 -15.03
N GLY A 368 -10.71 1.87 -14.05
CA GLY A 368 -10.75 0.46 -13.68
C GLY A 368 -11.41 -0.51 -14.65
N PHE A 369 -11.05 -0.47 -15.94
CA PHE A 369 -11.52 -1.46 -16.92
C PHE A 369 -11.08 -2.91 -16.61
N ALA A 370 -10.22 -3.08 -15.60
CA ALA A 370 -9.55 -4.33 -15.28
C ALA A 370 -10.43 -5.39 -14.61
N LYS A 371 -11.57 -5.03 -13.98
CA LYS A 371 -12.29 -5.94 -13.07
C LYS A 371 -13.41 -6.78 -13.66
N LEU A 372 -13.66 -6.77 -14.97
CA LEU A 372 -14.97 -7.21 -15.49
C LEU A 372 -15.08 -8.58 -16.15
N VAL A 373 -14.05 -9.32 -16.43
CA VAL A 373 -14.23 -10.57 -17.21
C VAL A 373 -13.59 -11.80 -16.58
N SER A 374 -12.60 -11.66 -15.73
CA SER A 374 -11.89 -12.83 -15.18
C SER A 374 -12.33 -13.26 -13.78
N ASP A 375 -13.05 -12.41 -13.04
CA ASP A 375 -13.39 -12.74 -11.64
C ASP A 375 -14.75 -13.47 -11.52
N VAL A 376 -15.56 -13.47 -12.58
CA VAL A 376 -16.81 -14.25 -12.64
C VAL A 376 -16.56 -15.70 -13.04
N ASP A 377 -15.52 -15.97 -13.87
CA ASP A 377 -15.10 -17.35 -14.20
C ASP A 377 -14.22 -17.98 -13.10
N ALA A 378 -13.69 -17.20 -12.17
CA ALA A 378 -13.03 -17.69 -10.96
C ALA A 378 -14.03 -18.13 -9.85
N GLY A 379 -15.26 -18.32 -10.18
CA GLY A 379 -16.33 -18.88 -9.32
C GLY A 379 -16.05 -20.26 -8.71
N ALA A 380 -14.83 -20.75 -8.82
CA ALA A 380 -14.39 -21.98 -8.20
C ALA A 380 -13.41 -21.81 -7.01
N LYS A 381 -12.84 -20.62 -6.74
CA LYS A 381 -12.04 -20.39 -5.52
C LYS A 381 -11.99 -18.89 -5.17
N GLY A 382 -12.96 -18.44 -4.43
CA GLY A 382 -13.13 -17.32 -3.51
C GLY A 382 -12.01 -16.32 -3.22
N THR A 383 -11.36 -15.72 -4.22
CA THR A 383 -10.41 -14.65 -3.97
C THR A 383 -10.91 -13.38 -4.66
N VAL A 384 -11.67 -12.57 -3.93
CA VAL A 384 -11.97 -11.19 -4.33
C VAL A 384 -10.67 -10.41 -4.28
N VAL A 385 -10.08 -10.14 -5.45
CA VAL A 385 -8.88 -9.32 -5.56
C VAL A 385 -9.27 -7.84 -5.37
N GLY A 386 -8.93 -7.28 -4.24
CA GLY A 386 -9.21 -5.90 -3.83
C GLY A 386 -10.21 -5.81 -2.69
N THR A 387 -10.07 -4.75 -1.88
CA THR A 387 -10.92 -4.55 -0.71
C THR A 387 -12.26 -3.94 -1.15
N PRO A 388 -13.42 -4.57 -0.88
CA PRO A 388 -14.72 -4.19 -1.47
C PRO A 388 -15.41 -2.99 -0.80
N PHE A 389 -14.66 -2.12 -0.08
CA PHE A 389 -15.24 -1.04 0.73
C PHE A 389 -16.06 0.00 -0.04
N TYR A 390 -15.91 0.05 -1.37
CA TYR A 390 -16.55 1.06 -2.23
C TYR A 390 -17.32 0.43 -3.38
N MET A 391 -17.40 -0.91 -3.43
CA MET A 391 -18.12 -1.63 -4.47
C MET A 391 -19.62 -1.36 -4.41
N SER A 392 -20.24 -1.15 -5.56
CA SER A 392 -21.70 -1.10 -5.64
C SER A 392 -22.30 -2.49 -5.48
N PRO A 393 -23.58 -2.62 -5.09
CA PRO A 393 -24.30 -3.90 -5.00
C PRO A 393 -24.17 -4.75 -6.26
N GLU A 394 -24.40 -4.15 -7.43
CA GLU A 394 -24.27 -4.80 -8.72
C GLU A 394 -22.83 -5.28 -9.03
N GLN A 395 -21.81 -4.55 -8.56
CA GLN A 395 -20.42 -5.04 -8.64
C GLN A 395 -20.19 -6.25 -7.76
N CYS A 396 -20.78 -6.26 -6.56
CA CYS A 396 -20.69 -7.40 -5.64
C CYS A 396 -21.38 -8.65 -6.22
N LEU A 397 -22.42 -8.48 -7.03
CA LEU A 397 -23.17 -9.55 -7.69
C LEU A 397 -22.61 -9.96 -9.04
N GLY A 398 -21.65 -9.20 -9.60
CA GLY A 398 -21.13 -9.43 -10.95
C GLY A 398 -22.12 -9.06 -12.05
N GLU A 399 -23.07 -8.19 -11.78
CA GLU A 399 -24.08 -7.72 -12.72
C GLU A 399 -23.53 -6.65 -13.68
N PRO A 400 -24.24 -6.35 -14.79
CA PRO A 400 -23.84 -5.28 -15.71
C PRO A 400 -23.75 -3.93 -15.00
N LEU A 401 -22.66 -3.18 -15.28
CA LEU A 401 -22.34 -1.91 -14.65
C LEU A 401 -22.61 -0.73 -15.56
N ASP A 402 -23.18 0.33 -15.02
CA ASP A 402 -23.35 1.62 -15.67
C ASP A 402 -22.84 2.79 -14.81
N THR A 403 -23.15 4.03 -15.20
CA THR A 403 -22.74 5.27 -14.50
C THR A 403 -23.20 5.31 -13.03
N ARG A 404 -24.29 4.64 -12.70
CA ARG A 404 -24.88 4.57 -11.36
C ARG A 404 -24.05 3.71 -10.40
N SER A 405 -23.24 2.80 -10.92
CA SER A 405 -22.24 2.05 -10.13
C SER A 405 -21.15 2.98 -9.60
N ASP A 406 -20.66 3.89 -10.45
CA ASP A 406 -19.70 4.91 -10.03
C ASP A 406 -20.33 5.90 -9.03
N VAL A 407 -21.61 6.24 -9.23
CA VAL A 407 -22.36 7.10 -8.27
C VAL A 407 -22.39 6.48 -6.87
N TYR A 408 -22.62 5.16 -6.76
CA TYR A 408 -22.57 4.47 -5.48
C TYR A 408 -21.16 4.55 -4.84
N SER A 409 -20.14 4.27 -5.62
CA SER A 409 -18.73 4.34 -5.15
C SER A 409 -18.33 5.76 -4.73
N LEU A 410 -18.83 6.79 -5.43
CA LEU A 410 -18.70 8.19 -5.02
C LEU A 410 -19.43 8.46 -3.70
N GLY A 411 -20.64 7.93 -3.52
CA GLY A 411 -21.40 8.04 -2.26
C GLY A 411 -20.60 7.47 -1.09
N ALA A 412 -20.05 6.26 -1.24
CA ALA A 412 -19.21 5.62 -0.21
C ALA A 412 -17.91 6.42 0.08
N THR A 413 -17.27 6.95 -0.96
CA THR A 413 -16.07 7.81 -0.84
C THR A 413 -16.40 9.13 -0.12
N PHE A 414 -17.52 9.77 -0.47
CA PHE A 414 -17.94 11.04 0.14
C PHE A 414 -18.39 10.87 1.58
N TYR A 415 -19.02 9.74 1.89
CA TYR A 415 -19.31 9.36 3.26
C TYR A 415 -18.02 9.35 4.10
N GLU A 416 -16.96 8.68 3.61
CA GLU A 416 -15.68 8.60 4.33
C GLU A 416 -14.98 9.96 4.42
N ILE A 417 -14.98 10.78 3.39
CA ILE A 417 -14.39 12.13 3.41
C ILE A 417 -14.99 12.98 4.54
N LEU A 418 -16.31 12.89 4.74
CA LEU A 418 -17.04 13.71 5.71
C LEU A 418 -17.04 13.12 7.12
N SER A 419 -17.09 11.81 7.26
CA SER A 419 -17.13 11.12 8.56
C SER A 419 -15.76 10.76 9.11
N GLY A 420 -14.75 10.58 8.24
CA GLY A 420 -13.46 9.97 8.57
C GLY A 420 -13.53 8.45 8.70
N GLN A 421 -14.68 7.83 8.41
CA GLN A 421 -14.89 6.40 8.56
C GLN A 421 -15.57 5.82 7.32
N ARG A 422 -15.21 4.58 6.96
CA ARG A 422 -15.90 3.87 5.88
C ARG A 422 -17.34 3.56 6.26
N PRO A 423 -18.29 3.62 5.32
CA PRO A 423 -19.70 3.32 5.62
C PRO A 423 -19.91 1.89 6.10
N PHE A 424 -19.12 0.95 5.56
CA PHE A 424 -19.21 -0.45 5.91
C PHE A 424 -17.83 -1.04 6.22
N THR A 425 -17.73 -1.72 7.35
CA THR A 425 -16.56 -2.48 7.79
C THR A 425 -17.03 -3.82 8.37
N ALA A 426 -16.22 -4.86 8.23
CA ALA A 426 -16.44 -6.17 8.84
C ALA A 426 -15.10 -6.91 8.94
N GLU A 427 -15.01 -7.91 9.80
CA GLU A 427 -13.83 -8.75 9.97
C GLU A 427 -13.49 -9.57 8.71
N ARG A 428 -14.52 -9.91 7.92
CA ARG A 428 -14.36 -10.71 6.70
C ARG A 428 -14.86 -9.95 5.48
N VAL A 429 -14.18 -10.17 4.35
CA VAL A 429 -14.56 -9.61 3.05
C VAL A 429 -16.04 -9.90 2.71
N SER A 430 -16.51 -11.13 2.95
CA SER A 430 -17.92 -11.49 2.74
C SER A 430 -18.88 -10.66 3.60
N GLY A 431 -18.50 -10.28 4.80
CA GLY A 431 -19.29 -9.41 5.66
C GLY A 431 -19.42 -8.00 5.09
N ILE A 432 -18.35 -7.45 4.50
CA ILE A 432 -18.40 -6.14 3.82
C ILE A 432 -19.32 -6.21 2.60
N ILE A 433 -19.19 -7.27 1.79
CA ILE A 433 -20.04 -7.51 0.62
C ILE A 433 -21.52 -7.57 1.04
N ASN A 434 -21.85 -8.34 2.08
CA ASN A 434 -23.23 -8.44 2.58
C ASN A 434 -23.78 -7.08 3.01
N LYS A 435 -22.97 -6.23 3.63
CA LYS A 435 -23.38 -4.87 4.01
C LYS A 435 -23.67 -4.00 2.78
N HIS A 436 -22.81 -4.07 1.75
CA HIS A 436 -23.08 -3.37 0.50
C HIS A 436 -24.38 -3.85 -0.16
N LEU A 437 -24.69 -5.13 -0.07
CA LEU A 437 -25.92 -5.70 -0.67
C LEU A 437 -27.19 -5.35 0.11
N TYR A 438 -27.15 -5.41 1.45
CA TYR A 438 -28.37 -5.49 2.24
C TYR A 438 -28.51 -4.47 3.37
N GLU A 439 -27.42 -3.82 3.82
CA GLU A 439 -27.47 -2.87 4.93
C GLU A 439 -27.48 -1.43 4.43
N GLU A 440 -28.35 -0.59 4.97
CA GLU A 440 -28.30 0.85 4.74
C GLU A 440 -27.01 1.46 5.35
N PRO A 441 -26.40 2.47 4.70
CA PRO A 441 -25.25 3.14 5.28
C PRO A 441 -25.66 3.81 6.61
N PRO A 442 -24.83 3.71 7.66
CA PRO A 442 -25.08 4.40 8.91
C PRO A 442 -25.32 5.89 8.68
N PRO A 443 -26.27 6.52 9.37
CA PRO A 443 -26.46 7.98 9.22
C PRO A 443 -25.20 8.73 9.66
N LEU A 444 -24.81 9.75 8.89
CA LEU A 444 -23.75 10.66 9.29
C LEU A 444 -24.15 11.39 10.58
N SER A 445 -23.28 11.37 11.61
CA SER A 445 -23.59 11.92 12.93
C SER A 445 -24.00 13.38 12.85
N PRO A 446 -25.09 13.80 13.52
CA PRO A 446 -25.46 15.22 13.62
C PRO A 446 -24.38 16.12 14.22
N GLU A 447 -23.51 15.57 15.08
CA GLU A 447 -22.39 16.28 15.70
C GLU A 447 -21.34 16.76 14.69
N LEU A 448 -21.34 16.18 13.47
CA LEU A 448 -20.44 16.59 12.40
C LEU A 448 -20.90 17.89 11.69
N GLU A 449 -22.07 18.40 12.01
CA GLU A 449 -22.68 19.62 11.45
C GLU A 449 -22.70 19.63 9.90
N ILE A 450 -22.84 18.46 9.29
CA ILE A 450 -22.85 18.30 7.84
C ILE A 450 -24.20 18.78 7.29
N PRO A 451 -24.21 19.67 6.28
CA PRO A 451 -25.45 20.16 5.67
C PRO A 451 -26.35 19.02 5.18
N ARG A 452 -27.66 19.08 5.45
CA ARG A 452 -28.65 18.05 5.10
C ARG A 452 -28.62 17.67 3.61
N ARG A 453 -28.33 18.62 2.70
CA ARG A 453 -28.20 18.34 1.28
C ARG A 453 -27.10 17.31 0.99
N LEU A 454 -25.97 17.36 1.72
CA LEU A 454 -24.86 16.40 1.57
C LEU A 454 -25.22 15.06 2.17
N THR A 455 -25.77 15.01 3.38
CA THR A 455 -26.16 13.75 4.03
C THR A 455 -27.23 13.01 3.22
N ASN A 456 -28.29 13.70 2.76
CA ASN A 456 -29.36 13.11 1.96
C ASN A 456 -28.87 12.66 0.58
N GLY A 457 -28.05 13.49 -0.10
CA GLY A 457 -27.50 13.17 -1.41
C GLY A 457 -26.55 11.96 -1.37
N ILE A 458 -25.73 11.85 -0.32
CA ILE A 458 -24.85 10.69 -0.12
C ILE A 458 -25.67 9.42 0.18
N ALA A 459 -26.67 9.51 1.05
CA ALA A 459 -27.56 8.37 1.33
C ALA A 459 -28.26 7.90 0.04
N LYS A 460 -28.77 8.85 -0.77
CA LYS A 460 -29.40 8.54 -2.06
C LYS A 460 -28.41 7.93 -3.07
N ALA A 461 -27.17 8.42 -3.13
CA ALA A 461 -26.14 7.83 -3.98
C ALA A 461 -25.83 6.38 -3.60
N MET A 462 -25.98 6.03 -2.31
CA MET A 462 -25.73 4.69 -1.78
C MET A 462 -27.00 3.82 -1.70
N ALA A 463 -28.11 4.20 -2.33
CA ALA A 463 -29.29 3.36 -2.46
C ALA A 463 -28.96 2.02 -3.11
N LYS A 464 -29.60 0.93 -2.65
CA LYS A 464 -29.30 -0.43 -3.14
C LYS A 464 -29.80 -0.64 -4.58
N ASP A 465 -31.01 -0.17 -4.86
CA ASP A 465 -31.53 -0.15 -6.23
C ASP A 465 -30.84 0.97 -7.05
N PRO A 466 -30.13 0.65 -8.15
CA PRO A 466 -29.55 1.67 -9.03
C PRO A 466 -30.56 2.70 -9.54
N ASN A 467 -31.85 2.35 -9.67
CA ASN A 467 -32.88 3.25 -10.15
C ASN A 467 -33.23 4.38 -9.17
N GLU A 468 -32.95 4.20 -7.89
CA GLU A 468 -33.14 5.20 -6.86
C GLU A 468 -31.99 6.20 -6.74
N ARG A 469 -30.85 5.90 -7.38
CA ARG A 469 -29.64 6.74 -7.36
C ARG A 469 -29.70 7.88 -8.39
N PRO A 470 -28.87 8.94 -8.20
CA PRO A 470 -28.56 9.87 -9.29
C PRO A 470 -28.08 9.12 -10.54
N GLN A 471 -28.43 9.59 -11.73
CA GLN A 471 -28.18 8.87 -12.98
C GLN A 471 -26.70 8.83 -13.38
N ASP A 472 -25.97 9.88 -12.99
CA ASP A 472 -24.54 10.01 -13.23
C ASP A 472 -23.88 10.95 -12.20
N ALA A 473 -22.57 11.18 -12.33
CA ALA A 473 -21.83 12.07 -11.43
C ALA A 473 -22.23 13.56 -11.57
N ALA A 474 -22.77 13.98 -12.71
CA ALA A 474 -23.28 15.35 -12.88
C ALA A 474 -24.59 15.54 -12.12
N ASP A 475 -25.50 14.59 -12.21
CA ASP A 475 -26.75 14.57 -11.44
C ASP A 475 -26.45 14.49 -9.92
N LEU A 476 -25.49 13.67 -9.50
CA LEU A 476 -25.03 13.63 -8.11
C LEU A 476 -24.51 15.01 -7.66
N ALA A 477 -23.68 15.67 -8.46
CA ALA A 477 -23.16 17.01 -8.14
C ALA A 477 -24.27 18.04 -7.97
N MET A 478 -25.32 18.01 -8.81
CA MET A 478 -26.50 18.87 -8.70
C MET A 478 -27.26 18.60 -7.40
N GLN A 479 -27.52 17.34 -7.07
CA GLN A 479 -28.24 16.96 -5.84
C GLN A 479 -27.47 17.33 -4.57
N LEU A 480 -26.15 17.25 -4.58
CA LEU A 480 -25.28 17.71 -3.50
C LEU A 480 -25.08 19.23 -3.48
N GLN A 481 -25.57 19.96 -4.49
CA GLN A 481 -25.36 21.40 -4.68
C GLN A 481 -23.87 21.78 -4.66
N LEU A 482 -23.06 21.03 -5.43
CA LEU A 482 -21.64 21.27 -5.61
C LEU A 482 -21.32 22.22 -6.79
N ILE A 483 -22.31 22.56 -7.59
CA ILE A 483 -22.21 23.39 -8.79
C ILE A 483 -22.36 24.87 -8.40
#